data_369ce690fafef6d15ed20475ce5ae932
#
_entry.id   369ce690fafef6d15ed20475ce5ae932
#
_cell.length_a   1.000
_cell.length_b   1.000
_cell.length_c   1.000
_cell.angle_alpha   90.00
_cell.angle_beta   90.00
_cell.angle_gamma   90.00
#
_symmetry.space_group_name_H-M   'P 1'
#
loop_
_entity.id
_entity.type
_entity.pdbx_description
1 polymer ?
#
loop_
_entity_poly.entity_id
_entity_poly.type
_entity_poly.pdbx_seq_one_letter_code
_entity_poly.pdbx_strand_id
1 'polypeptide(L)'
;MRRNKLNDLDSKEWLKFTKTWFVHHPKPRKETDKLHPAKFPESLAELFITFFTKKGETVLDPFLGTGSTLVACDETGRKGIGVELAEKYAMTARKRTKQRVVVGDSLEIDTLLKNVEENAVDFVLTSPPYGPMLNKKVGLIQAKRKAEQLDTNYGDDSRDLANLSDYNAFIESLCTVFRKVKPMLRVGGYIVIILQNYRDGKIYRPLAWDVARGLSQDYLLVGERLWCQDDKTLFPYGLGNAYVPNVHHHVCLVLRKG
;
A
#
# COMPACT_ATOMS: atom_id res chain seq x y z
N MET A 1 32.30 11.67 8.49
CA MET A 1 31.05 10.93 8.29
C MET A 1 30.42 11.30 6.95
N ARG A 2 29.96 10.34 6.15
CA ARG A 2 29.21 10.68 4.93
C ARG A 2 27.88 11.32 5.34
N ARG A 3 27.55 12.49 4.77
CA ARG A 3 26.27 13.19 5.02
C ARG A 3 25.11 12.29 4.57
N ASN A 4 24.12 12.04 5.45
CA ASN A 4 22.91 11.32 5.10
C ASN A 4 22.12 12.13 4.05
N LYS A 5 21.96 11.56 2.84
CA LYS A 5 21.28 12.22 1.72
C LYS A 5 19.82 11.79 1.60
N LEU A 6 19.44 10.67 2.21
CA LEU A 6 18.12 10.06 2.04
C LEU A 6 17.08 10.57 3.04
N ASN A 7 17.47 10.71 4.31
CA ASN A 7 16.56 11.05 5.40
C ASN A 7 17.28 11.84 6.51
N ASP A 8 16.56 12.12 7.60
CA ASP A 8 17.06 12.86 8.75
C ASP A 8 17.38 11.94 9.95
N LEU A 9 17.41 10.60 9.75
CA LEU A 9 17.66 9.63 10.80
C LEU A 9 19.15 9.56 11.20
N ASP A 10 19.40 9.24 12.46
CA ASP A 10 20.73 8.88 12.92
C ASP A 10 21.13 7.45 12.47
N SER A 11 22.41 7.09 12.68
CA SER A 11 22.95 5.81 12.26
C SER A 11 22.30 4.61 12.96
N LYS A 12 21.85 4.77 14.20
CA LYS A 12 21.20 3.71 14.99
C LYS A 12 19.77 3.45 14.50
N GLU A 13 19.03 4.51 14.23
CA GLU A 13 17.69 4.44 13.65
C GLU A 13 17.74 3.85 12.25
N TRP A 14 18.72 4.28 11.43
CA TRP A 14 18.98 3.71 10.11
C TRP A 14 19.18 2.20 10.18
N LEU A 15 20.11 1.73 11.01
CA LEU A 15 20.40 0.29 11.15
C LEU A 15 19.18 -0.51 11.58
N LYS A 16 18.38 -0.01 12.51
CA LYS A 16 17.14 -0.69 12.95
C LYS A 16 16.16 -0.86 11.79
N PHE A 17 16.06 0.12 10.91
CA PHE A 17 15.14 0.05 9.78
C PHE A 17 15.61 -0.96 8.72
N THR A 18 16.91 -1.23 8.57
CA THR A 18 17.43 -2.17 7.54
C THR A 18 17.11 -3.64 7.82
N LYS A 19 16.57 -3.97 8.99
CA LYS A 19 16.11 -5.32 9.30
C LYS A 19 14.97 -5.72 8.34
N THR A 20 15.09 -6.88 7.69
CA THR A 20 14.18 -7.33 6.63
C THR A 20 12.81 -7.82 7.13
N TRP A 21 12.62 -7.99 8.43
CA TRP A 21 11.33 -8.29 9.03
C TRP A 21 11.12 -7.45 10.29
N PHE A 22 9.87 -7.16 10.62
CA PHE A 22 9.51 -6.42 11.80
C PHE A 22 8.07 -6.72 12.22
N VAL A 23 7.78 -6.55 13.50
CA VAL A 23 6.43 -6.55 14.06
C VAL A 23 6.02 -5.11 14.29
N HIS A 24 4.79 -4.76 13.94
CA HIS A 24 4.24 -3.44 14.17
C HIS A 24 2.81 -3.56 14.68
N HIS A 25 2.61 -3.15 15.92
CA HIS A 25 1.30 -3.11 16.58
C HIS A 25 0.74 -1.68 16.50
N PRO A 26 -0.25 -1.41 15.65
CA PRO A 26 -0.85 -0.08 15.57
C PRO A 26 -1.61 0.22 16.86
N LYS A 27 -1.67 1.51 17.22
CA LYS A 27 -2.57 1.95 18.28
C LYS A 27 -4.02 1.56 17.94
N PRO A 28 -4.88 1.29 18.95
CA PRO A 28 -6.28 1.02 18.73
C PRO A 28 -6.93 2.10 17.87
N ARG A 29 -7.64 1.70 16.82
CA ARG A 29 -8.31 2.64 15.90
C ARG A 29 -9.54 3.26 16.56
N LYS A 30 -9.78 4.54 16.28
CA LYS A 30 -11.08 5.19 16.58
C LYS A 30 -12.15 4.56 15.69
N GLU A 31 -13.41 4.55 16.12
CA GLU A 31 -14.52 3.95 15.36
C GLU A 31 -14.67 4.52 13.94
N THR A 32 -14.45 5.81 13.77
CA THR A 32 -14.45 6.49 12.46
C THR A 32 -13.42 5.97 11.48
N ASP A 33 -12.40 5.26 11.95
CA ASP A 33 -11.29 4.75 11.13
C ASP A 33 -11.51 3.32 10.63
N LYS A 34 -12.62 2.69 11.02
CA LYS A 34 -12.93 1.28 10.67
C LYS A 34 -13.60 1.10 9.32
N LEU A 35 -14.01 2.17 8.65
CA LEU A 35 -14.85 2.13 7.45
C LEU A 35 -14.22 1.40 6.26
N HIS A 36 -12.91 1.51 6.04
CA HIS A 36 -12.25 0.89 4.89
C HIS A 36 -11.82 -0.56 5.15
N PRO A 37 -12.07 -1.52 4.23
CA PRO A 37 -11.80 -2.94 4.44
C PRO A 37 -10.32 -3.30 4.53
N ALA A 38 -9.44 -2.58 3.84
CA ALA A 38 -8.02 -2.85 3.77
C ALA A 38 -7.21 -1.56 3.94
N LYS A 39 -6.96 -1.19 5.20
CA LYS A 39 -6.20 0.01 5.56
C LYS A 39 -4.96 -0.39 6.35
N PHE A 40 -3.79 0.09 5.95
CA PHE A 40 -2.60 -0.01 6.80
C PHE A 40 -2.55 1.17 7.80
N PRO A 41 -1.87 0.98 8.96
CA PRO A 41 -1.83 1.99 10.02
C PRO A 41 -1.03 3.23 9.60
N GLU A 42 -1.44 4.41 10.08
CA GLU A 42 -0.72 5.67 9.90
C GLU A 42 0.71 5.57 10.44
N SER A 43 0.88 4.98 11.62
CA SER A 43 2.20 4.78 12.24
C SER A 43 3.14 3.85 11.44
N LEU A 44 2.58 2.95 10.63
CA LEU A 44 3.37 2.18 9.66
C LEU A 44 3.80 3.07 8.48
N ALA A 45 2.90 3.93 7.98
CA ALA A 45 3.24 4.90 6.95
C ALA A 45 4.34 5.86 7.41
N GLU A 46 4.24 6.41 8.63
CA GLU A 46 5.24 7.28 9.24
C GLU A 46 6.64 6.63 9.25
N LEU A 47 6.71 5.34 9.56
CA LEU A 47 7.97 4.59 9.59
C LEU A 47 8.66 4.59 8.22
N PHE A 48 7.92 4.31 7.14
CA PHE A 48 8.46 4.29 5.78
C PHE A 48 8.73 5.70 5.26
N ILE A 49 7.82 6.64 5.47
CA ILE A 49 7.97 8.05 5.04
C ILE A 49 9.22 8.64 5.68
N THR A 50 9.41 8.48 6.98
CA THR A 50 10.56 9.02 7.70
C THR A 50 11.88 8.40 7.20
N PHE A 51 11.89 7.14 6.81
CA PHE A 51 13.09 6.49 6.32
C PHE A 51 13.44 6.89 4.87
N PHE A 52 12.46 7.03 3.99
CA PHE A 52 12.70 7.28 2.56
C PHE A 52 12.63 8.74 2.14
N THR A 53 12.37 9.66 3.09
CA THR A 53 12.25 11.10 2.80
C THR A 53 12.83 11.96 3.88
N LYS A 54 13.08 13.24 3.52
CA LYS A 54 13.34 14.36 4.44
C LYS A 54 12.08 15.20 4.65
N LYS A 55 12.07 16.01 5.70
CA LYS A 55 11.00 17.00 5.92
C LYS A 55 10.85 17.92 4.70
N GLY A 56 9.61 18.21 4.34
CA GLY A 56 9.26 19.04 3.18
C GLY A 56 9.25 18.33 1.84
N GLU A 57 9.77 17.08 1.74
CA GLU A 57 9.70 16.26 0.53
C GLU A 57 8.29 15.72 0.25
N THR A 58 8.03 15.33 -1.00
CA THR A 58 6.71 14.95 -1.51
C THR A 58 6.54 13.44 -1.57
N VAL A 59 5.45 12.95 -0.98
CA VAL A 59 5.03 11.55 -0.98
C VAL A 59 3.76 11.39 -1.83
N LEU A 60 3.73 10.39 -2.71
CA LEU A 60 2.57 10.04 -3.53
C LEU A 60 1.99 8.69 -3.08
N ASP A 61 0.66 8.64 -2.93
CA ASP A 61 -0.10 7.39 -2.75
C ASP A 61 -1.13 7.25 -3.87
N PRO A 62 -0.90 6.38 -4.87
CA PRO A 62 -1.83 6.17 -5.96
C PRO A 62 -3.09 5.37 -5.59
N PHE A 63 -3.17 4.77 -4.40
CA PHE A 63 -4.33 4.00 -3.91
C PHE A 63 -4.66 4.41 -2.48
N LEU A 64 -5.07 5.68 -2.33
CA LEU A 64 -5.10 6.40 -1.06
C LEU A 64 -6.02 5.79 0.01
N GLY A 65 -7.16 5.23 -0.39
CA GLY A 65 -8.19 4.80 0.54
C GLY A 65 -8.67 5.95 1.43
N THR A 66 -8.72 5.72 2.73
CA THR A 66 -9.13 6.74 3.71
C THR A 66 -8.00 7.65 4.19
N GLY A 67 -6.83 7.66 3.51
CA GLY A 67 -5.81 8.68 3.68
C GLY A 67 -4.71 8.41 4.71
N SER A 68 -4.39 7.15 5.05
CA SER A 68 -3.35 6.85 6.04
C SER A 68 -1.99 7.45 5.69
N THR A 69 -1.58 7.37 4.42
CA THR A 69 -0.32 7.94 3.93
C THR A 69 -0.30 9.46 4.10
N LEU A 70 -1.39 10.13 3.77
CA LEU A 70 -1.45 11.60 3.84
C LEU A 70 -1.51 12.12 5.29
N VAL A 71 -2.21 11.42 6.17
CA VAL A 71 -2.16 11.71 7.62
C VAL A 71 -0.73 11.57 8.15
N ALA A 72 -0.02 10.52 7.76
CA ALA A 72 1.38 10.34 8.14
C ALA A 72 2.30 11.45 7.55
N CYS A 73 1.98 11.98 6.36
CA CYS A 73 2.69 13.15 5.82
C CYS A 73 2.48 14.39 6.69
N ASP A 74 1.25 14.66 7.17
CA ASP A 74 0.98 15.77 8.09
C ASP A 74 1.80 15.62 9.38
N GLU A 75 1.75 14.43 10.00
CA GLU A 75 2.45 14.15 11.27
C GLU A 75 3.98 14.25 11.14
N THR A 76 4.53 13.94 9.96
CA THR A 76 5.97 13.91 9.74
C THR A 76 6.52 15.16 9.05
N GLY A 77 5.67 16.12 8.70
CA GLY A 77 6.04 17.35 8.01
C GLY A 77 6.49 17.14 6.55
N ARG A 78 5.84 16.20 5.85
CA ARG A 78 6.01 15.95 4.41
C ARG A 78 4.81 16.47 3.65
N LYS A 79 4.98 16.70 2.35
CA LYS A 79 3.87 16.99 1.44
C LYS A 79 3.29 15.68 0.92
N GLY A 80 1.97 15.59 0.85
CA GLY A 80 1.29 14.38 0.40
C GLY A 80 0.39 14.66 -0.80
N ILE A 81 0.39 13.73 -1.75
CA ILE A 81 -0.55 13.67 -2.88
C ILE A 81 -1.15 12.28 -2.87
N GLY A 82 -2.48 12.17 -2.95
CA GLY A 82 -3.14 10.87 -3.02
C GLY A 82 -4.21 10.82 -4.06
N VAL A 83 -4.33 9.68 -4.76
CA VAL A 83 -5.40 9.39 -5.71
C VAL A 83 -6.29 8.31 -5.13
N GLU A 84 -7.62 8.52 -5.19
CA GLU A 84 -8.62 7.58 -4.70
C GLU A 84 -9.78 7.51 -5.69
N LEU A 85 -10.16 6.28 -6.08
CA LEU A 85 -11.25 6.04 -7.02
C LEU A 85 -12.62 6.36 -6.41
N ALA A 86 -12.85 5.92 -5.18
CA ALA A 86 -14.15 6.03 -4.52
C ALA A 86 -14.31 7.38 -3.79
N GLU A 87 -15.25 8.20 -4.25
CA GLU A 87 -15.52 9.52 -3.64
C GLU A 87 -15.75 9.44 -2.13
N LYS A 88 -16.46 8.41 -1.63
CA LYS A 88 -16.72 8.22 -0.19
C LYS A 88 -15.44 8.11 0.64
N TYR A 89 -14.41 7.42 0.11
CA TYR A 89 -13.12 7.27 0.80
C TYR A 89 -12.29 8.54 0.66
N ALA A 90 -12.31 9.17 -0.52
CA ALA A 90 -11.66 10.46 -0.73
C ALA A 90 -12.24 11.56 0.18
N MET A 91 -13.55 11.62 0.37
CA MET A 91 -14.19 12.52 1.33
C MET A 91 -13.74 12.24 2.77
N THR A 92 -13.59 10.96 3.13
CA THR A 92 -13.07 10.58 4.44
C THR A 92 -11.61 11.02 4.60
N ALA A 93 -10.79 10.83 3.58
CA ALA A 93 -9.40 11.30 3.57
C ALA A 93 -9.32 12.82 3.75
N ARG A 94 -10.10 13.60 2.99
CA ARG A 94 -10.16 15.08 3.08
C ARG A 94 -10.54 15.59 4.47
N LYS A 95 -11.34 14.85 5.24
CA LYS A 95 -11.67 15.19 6.63
C LYS A 95 -10.52 14.95 7.60
N ARG A 96 -9.56 14.09 7.24
CA ARG A 96 -8.47 13.64 8.12
C ARG A 96 -7.14 14.34 7.85
N THR A 97 -6.97 14.96 6.68
CA THR A 97 -5.73 15.60 6.27
C THR A 97 -6.00 16.87 5.48
N LYS A 98 -5.03 17.80 5.48
CA LYS A 98 -5.03 19.00 4.63
C LYS A 98 -4.25 18.79 3.32
N GLN A 99 -3.70 17.62 3.11
CA GLN A 99 -2.92 17.27 1.93
C GLN A 99 -3.80 17.14 0.68
N ARG A 100 -3.17 17.06 -0.48
CA ARG A 100 -3.88 17.00 -1.78
C ARG A 100 -4.51 15.63 -2.00
N VAL A 101 -5.85 15.57 -2.05
CA VAL A 101 -6.64 14.38 -2.39
C VAL A 101 -7.31 14.59 -3.75
N VAL A 102 -6.98 13.74 -4.71
CA VAL A 102 -7.54 13.72 -6.06
C VAL A 102 -8.45 12.50 -6.22
N VAL A 103 -9.66 12.71 -6.75
CA VAL A 103 -10.59 11.62 -7.04
C VAL A 103 -10.43 11.20 -8.49
N GLY A 104 -10.26 9.91 -8.72
CA GLY A 104 -10.14 9.35 -10.06
C GLY A 104 -9.52 7.97 -10.10
N ASP A 105 -9.49 7.40 -11.29
CA ASP A 105 -8.89 6.10 -11.55
C ASP A 105 -7.36 6.22 -11.60
N SER A 106 -6.66 5.41 -10.82
CA SER A 106 -5.19 5.39 -10.79
C SER A 106 -4.58 4.93 -12.12
N LEU A 107 -5.33 4.25 -12.98
CA LEU A 107 -4.90 3.98 -14.36
C LEU A 107 -4.77 5.27 -15.21
N GLU A 108 -5.43 6.36 -14.80
CA GLU A 108 -5.35 7.68 -15.43
C GLU A 108 -4.50 8.68 -14.62
N ILE A 109 -3.60 8.18 -13.77
CA ILE A 109 -2.83 8.99 -12.81
C ILE A 109 -1.97 10.07 -13.48
N ASP A 110 -1.44 9.81 -14.65
CA ASP A 110 -0.70 10.76 -15.49
C ASP A 110 -1.57 11.97 -15.91
N THR A 111 -2.82 11.72 -16.27
CA THR A 111 -3.80 12.76 -16.61
C THR A 111 -4.29 13.52 -15.37
N LEU A 112 -4.61 12.77 -14.29
CA LEU A 112 -5.10 13.34 -13.03
C LEU A 112 -4.06 14.25 -12.37
N LEU A 113 -2.79 13.91 -12.51
CA LEU A 113 -1.66 14.61 -11.91
C LEU A 113 -0.81 15.38 -12.93
N LYS A 114 -1.37 15.75 -14.08
CA LYS A 114 -0.67 16.51 -15.14
C LYS A 114 0.04 17.79 -14.67
N ASN A 115 -0.36 18.35 -13.53
CA ASN A 115 0.25 19.52 -12.93
C ASN A 115 1.40 19.18 -11.96
N VAL A 116 1.72 17.89 -11.76
CA VAL A 116 2.88 17.42 -11.01
C VAL A 116 4.02 17.31 -12.00
N GLU A 117 5.05 18.11 -11.79
CA GLU A 117 6.24 18.14 -12.66
C GLU A 117 6.99 16.81 -12.63
N GLU A 118 7.79 16.55 -13.65
CA GLU A 118 8.71 15.43 -13.65
C GLU A 118 9.67 15.51 -12.45
N ASN A 119 9.93 14.37 -11.83
CA ASN A 119 10.80 14.24 -10.67
C ASN A 119 10.38 15.06 -9.42
N ALA A 120 9.12 15.54 -9.35
CA ALA A 120 8.61 16.32 -8.20
C ALA A 120 8.18 15.46 -7.02
N VAL A 121 8.06 14.13 -7.20
CA VAL A 121 7.75 13.17 -6.15
C VAL A 121 9.04 12.52 -5.64
N ASP A 122 9.27 12.55 -4.34
CA ASP A 122 10.47 11.98 -3.72
C ASP A 122 10.29 10.51 -3.35
N PHE A 123 9.07 10.13 -2.98
CA PHE A 123 8.75 8.79 -2.50
C PHE A 123 7.32 8.39 -2.86
N VAL A 124 7.10 7.10 -3.14
CA VAL A 124 5.78 6.51 -3.33
C VAL A 124 5.54 5.46 -2.26
N LEU A 125 4.45 5.59 -1.51
CA LEU A 125 4.03 4.61 -0.51
C LEU A 125 2.57 4.26 -0.74
N THR A 126 2.25 2.98 -0.90
CA THR A 126 0.88 2.57 -1.15
C THR A 126 0.61 1.12 -0.76
N SER A 127 -0.67 0.81 -0.57
CA SER A 127 -1.19 -0.55 -0.47
C SER A 127 -2.35 -0.69 -1.45
N PRO A 128 -2.10 -1.16 -2.68
CA PRO A 128 -3.14 -1.31 -3.69
C PRO A 128 -4.15 -2.41 -3.29
N PRO A 129 -5.29 -2.50 -3.98
CA PRO A 129 -6.18 -3.64 -3.81
C PRO A 129 -5.45 -4.96 -4.12
N TYR A 130 -5.86 -6.06 -3.49
CA TYR A 130 -5.21 -7.37 -3.66
C TYR A 130 -5.96 -8.25 -4.69
N GLY A 131 -6.63 -7.64 -5.67
CA GLY A 131 -7.42 -8.31 -6.68
C GLY A 131 -8.73 -8.91 -6.12
N PRO A 132 -9.27 -9.97 -6.73
CA PRO A 132 -10.58 -10.52 -6.39
C PRO A 132 -10.67 -11.19 -5.01
N MET A 133 -9.61 -11.09 -4.19
CA MET A 133 -9.55 -11.71 -2.87
C MET A 133 -10.70 -11.23 -1.94
N LEU A 134 -11.04 -9.94 -1.99
CA LEU A 134 -12.08 -9.36 -1.12
C LEU A 134 -13.50 -9.61 -1.63
N ASN A 135 -13.67 -9.89 -2.92
CA ASN A 135 -14.98 -10.12 -3.52
C ASN A 135 -15.50 -11.55 -3.30
N LYS A 136 -14.70 -12.47 -2.75
CA LYS A 136 -15.13 -13.83 -2.45
C LYS A 136 -15.95 -13.86 -1.16
N LYS A 137 -17.20 -14.28 -1.30
CA LYS A 137 -18.26 -14.29 -0.25
C LYS A 137 -18.02 -15.22 0.95
N VAL A 138 -16.81 -15.67 1.23
CA VAL A 138 -16.59 -16.70 2.25
C VAL A 138 -15.48 -16.31 3.24
N GLY A 139 -15.88 -16.05 4.48
CA GLY A 139 -14.97 -15.99 5.62
C GLY A 139 -15.62 -15.37 6.86
N LEU A 140 -15.25 -15.88 8.02
CA LEU A 140 -15.66 -15.35 9.34
C LEU A 140 -15.37 -13.85 9.48
N ILE A 141 -14.30 -13.36 8.85
CA ILE A 141 -13.92 -11.94 8.86
C ILE A 141 -14.96 -11.09 8.12
N GLN A 142 -15.43 -11.54 6.94
CA GLN A 142 -16.48 -10.81 6.20
C GLN A 142 -17.82 -10.85 6.94
N ALA A 143 -18.16 -12.00 7.55
CA ALA A 143 -19.37 -12.11 8.37
C ALA A 143 -19.32 -11.14 9.54
N LYS A 144 -18.20 -11.02 10.25
CA LYS A 144 -17.98 -10.06 11.33
C LYS A 144 -18.11 -8.62 10.84
N ARG A 145 -17.42 -8.26 9.73
CA ARG A 145 -17.53 -6.91 9.14
C ARG A 145 -18.95 -6.55 8.72
N LYS A 146 -19.68 -7.49 8.12
CA LYS A 146 -21.10 -7.31 7.75
C LYS A 146 -21.97 -7.10 8.98
N ALA A 147 -21.74 -7.82 10.06
CA ALA A 147 -22.45 -7.63 11.33
C ALA A 147 -22.16 -6.26 11.96
N GLU A 148 -20.95 -5.71 11.76
CA GLU A 148 -20.53 -4.38 12.21
C GLU A 148 -20.88 -3.26 11.20
N GLN A 149 -21.67 -3.54 10.15
CA GLN A 149 -22.04 -2.61 9.06
C GLN A 149 -20.83 -1.95 8.38
N LEU A 150 -19.69 -2.64 8.32
CA LEU A 150 -18.49 -2.18 7.65
C LEU A 150 -18.43 -2.67 6.21
N ASP A 151 -17.80 -1.90 5.33
CA ASP A 151 -17.60 -2.30 3.93
C ASP A 151 -16.86 -3.64 3.85
N THR A 152 -17.42 -4.57 3.07
CA THR A 152 -16.88 -5.92 2.85
C THR A 152 -16.18 -6.06 1.49
N ASN A 153 -16.39 -5.10 0.60
CA ASN A 153 -15.79 -4.96 -0.72
C ASN A 153 -15.46 -3.48 -0.99
N TYR A 154 -14.77 -3.20 -2.07
CA TYR A 154 -14.43 -1.82 -2.47
C TYR A 154 -15.58 -1.11 -3.21
N GLY A 155 -16.64 -1.83 -3.60
CA GLY A 155 -17.75 -1.34 -4.41
C GLY A 155 -17.86 -2.08 -5.74
N ASP A 156 -18.88 -1.71 -6.53
CA ASP A 156 -19.20 -2.36 -7.82
C ASP A 156 -18.70 -1.53 -9.03
N ASP A 157 -17.80 -0.56 -8.81
CA ASP A 157 -17.23 0.26 -9.89
C ASP A 157 -16.36 -0.64 -10.79
N SER A 158 -16.69 -0.67 -12.09
CA SER A 158 -15.96 -1.48 -13.08
C SER A 158 -14.50 -1.05 -13.29
N ARG A 159 -14.15 0.18 -12.88
CA ARG A 159 -12.78 0.71 -12.90
C ARG A 159 -11.93 0.24 -11.73
N ASP A 160 -12.55 -0.32 -10.69
CA ASP A 160 -11.81 -0.83 -9.54
C ASP A 160 -11.04 -2.09 -9.92
N LEU A 161 -9.71 -2.04 -9.79
CA LEU A 161 -8.82 -3.16 -10.06
C LEU A 161 -9.17 -4.41 -9.24
N ALA A 162 -9.78 -4.25 -8.06
CA ALA A 162 -10.26 -5.37 -7.25
C ALA A 162 -11.37 -6.18 -7.94
N ASN A 163 -12.07 -5.61 -8.91
CA ASN A 163 -13.16 -6.26 -9.64
C ASN A 163 -12.69 -7.03 -10.88
N LEU A 164 -11.41 -6.95 -11.24
CA LEU A 164 -10.84 -7.74 -12.33
C LEU A 164 -10.82 -9.23 -11.96
N SER A 165 -11.49 -10.06 -12.73
CA SER A 165 -11.57 -11.51 -12.49
C SER A 165 -10.30 -12.26 -12.93
N ASP A 166 -9.62 -11.77 -13.96
CA ASP A 166 -8.36 -12.33 -14.43
C ASP A 166 -7.17 -11.80 -13.64
N TYR A 167 -6.42 -12.71 -13.04
CA TYR A 167 -5.28 -12.37 -12.20
C TYR A 167 -4.13 -11.71 -12.97
N ASN A 168 -3.86 -12.15 -14.20
CA ASN A 168 -2.76 -11.59 -14.99
C ASN A 168 -3.13 -10.19 -15.49
N ALA A 169 -4.38 -9.96 -15.89
CA ALA A 169 -4.88 -8.64 -16.23
C ALA A 169 -4.82 -7.69 -15.03
N PHE A 170 -5.11 -8.18 -13.82
CA PHE A 170 -4.96 -7.41 -12.59
C PHE A 170 -3.51 -7.01 -12.34
N ILE A 171 -2.54 -7.94 -12.44
CA ILE A 171 -1.11 -7.65 -12.28
C ILE A 171 -0.64 -6.61 -13.31
N GLU A 172 -1.02 -6.77 -14.57
CA GLU A 172 -0.62 -5.83 -15.64
C GLU A 172 -1.20 -4.43 -15.42
N SER A 173 -2.48 -4.34 -15.02
CA SER A 173 -3.12 -3.06 -14.70
C SER A 173 -2.43 -2.38 -13.51
N LEU A 174 -2.11 -3.15 -12.47
CA LEU A 174 -1.39 -2.63 -11.31
C LEU A 174 0.01 -2.13 -11.69
N CYS A 175 0.76 -2.89 -12.48
CA CYS A 175 2.07 -2.48 -12.97
C CYS A 175 1.99 -1.23 -13.87
N THR A 176 0.92 -1.10 -14.66
CA THR A 176 0.69 0.08 -15.50
C THR A 176 0.57 1.36 -14.68
N VAL A 177 -0.10 1.33 -13.53
CA VAL A 177 -0.15 2.49 -12.62
C VAL A 177 1.27 2.92 -12.21
N PHE A 178 2.12 1.99 -11.81
CA PHE A 178 3.49 2.33 -11.40
C PHE A 178 4.37 2.78 -12.56
N ARG A 179 4.17 2.28 -13.78
CA ARG A 179 4.85 2.80 -14.99
C ARG A 179 4.46 4.26 -15.26
N LYS A 180 3.18 4.60 -15.10
CA LYS A 180 2.69 5.99 -15.24
C LYS A 180 3.16 6.92 -14.12
N VAL A 181 3.44 6.39 -12.93
CA VAL A 181 4.05 7.14 -11.81
C VAL A 181 5.53 7.42 -12.04
N LYS A 182 6.23 6.58 -12.81
CA LYS A 182 7.69 6.66 -12.99
C LYS A 182 8.22 8.03 -13.42
N PRO A 183 7.62 8.77 -14.38
CA PRO A 183 8.09 10.11 -14.74
C PRO A 183 8.04 11.10 -13.58
N MET A 184 7.01 11.04 -12.73
CA MET A 184 6.82 11.95 -11.59
C MET A 184 7.78 11.68 -10.45
N LEU A 185 8.21 10.42 -10.26
CA LEU A 185 9.18 10.04 -9.22
C LEU A 185 10.58 10.53 -9.60
N ARG A 186 11.30 11.17 -8.67
CA ARG A 186 12.68 11.61 -8.91
C ARG A 186 13.63 10.45 -9.21
N VAL A 187 14.68 10.70 -9.94
CA VAL A 187 15.79 9.74 -10.14
C VAL A 187 16.38 9.37 -8.78
N GLY A 188 16.56 8.08 -8.54
CA GLY A 188 16.99 7.55 -7.24
C GLY A 188 15.91 7.54 -6.16
N GLY A 189 14.68 7.99 -6.45
CA GLY A 189 13.51 7.90 -5.58
C GLY A 189 13.04 6.47 -5.38
N TYR A 190 12.35 6.22 -4.27
CA TYR A 190 11.91 4.89 -3.88
C TYR A 190 10.40 4.73 -3.99
N ILE A 191 9.97 3.49 -4.20
CA ILE A 191 8.59 3.06 -4.09
C ILE A 191 8.52 1.95 -3.05
N VAL A 192 7.56 2.04 -2.12
CA VAL A 192 7.20 0.93 -1.24
C VAL A 192 5.75 0.54 -1.53
N ILE A 193 5.57 -0.72 -1.94
CA ILE A 193 4.25 -1.31 -2.22
C ILE A 193 4.00 -2.36 -1.14
N ILE A 194 2.96 -2.14 -0.32
CA ILE A 194 2.56 -3.05 0.75
C ILE A 194 1.55 -4.04 0.16
N LEU A 195 1.95 -5.31 0.06
CA LEU A 195 1.20 -6.39 -0.56
C LEU A 195 1.05 -7.58 0.38
N GLN A 196 0.05 -8.40 0.19
CA GLN A 196 -0.08 -9.68 0.86
C GLN A 196 -0.25 -10.80 -0.16
N ASN A 197 0.61 -11.82 -0.09
CA ASN A 197 0.39 -13.05 -0.81
C ASN A 197 -0.84 -13.77 -0.23
N TYR A 198 -1.63 -14.45 -1.06
CA TYR A 198 -2.89 -15.04 -0.59
C TYR A 198 -3.25 -16.34 -1.31
N ARG A 199 -4.21 -17.07 -0.75
CA ARG A 199 -4.79 -18.22 -1.41
C ARG A 199 -6.06 -17.85 -2.14
N ASP A 200 -6.16 -18.35 -3.37
CA ASP A 200 -7.33 -18.30 -4.19
C ASP A 200 -7.83 -19.74 -4.45
N GLY A 201 -8.72 -20.21 -3.60
CA GLY A 201 -9.11 -21.62 -3.59
C GLY A 201 -7.91 -22.53 -3.28
N LYS A 202 -7.52 -23.39 -4.23
CA LYS A 202 -6.34 -24.26 -4.12
C LYS A 202 -5.03 -23.60 -4.55
N ILE A 203 -5.09 -22.44 -5.20
CA ILE A 203 -3.93 -21.76 -5.80
C ILE A 203 -3.35 -20.77 -4.78
N TYR A 204 -2.05 -20.80 -4.56
CA TYR A 204 -1.32 -19.74 -3.87
C TYR A 204 -0.93 -18.65 -4.87
N ARG A 205 -1.37 -17.41 -4.63
CA ARG A 205 -1.05 -16.24 -5.43
C ARG A 205 0.11 -15.49 -4.79
N PRO A 206 1.31 -15.54 -5.36
CA PRO A 206 2.49 -14.85 -4.84
C PRO A 206 2.51 -13.39 -5.31
N LEU A 207 1.46 -12.63 -4.96
CA LEU A 207 1.16 -11.29 -5.47
C LEU A 207 2.38 -10.36 -5.45
N ALA A 208 3.12 -10.32 -4.34
CA ALA A 208 4.27 -9.44 -4.21
C ALA A 208 5.38 -9.79 -5.22
N TRP A 209 5.62 -11.06 -5.47
CA TRP A 209 6.66 -11.49 -6.41
C TRP A 209 6.23 -11.31 -7.87
N ASP A 210 4.95 -11.49 -8.18
CA ASP A 210 4.43 -11.25 -9.51
C ASP A 210 4.48 -9.75 -9.87
N VAL A 211 4.16 -8.86 -8.92
CA VAL A 211 4.33 -7.41 -9.08
C VAL A 211 5.81 -7.05 -9.21
N ALA A 212 6.71 -7.63 -8.39
CA ALA A 212 8.14 -7.39 -8.50
C ALA A 212 8.67 -7.77 -9.89
N ARG A 213 8.24 -8.93 -10.41
CA ARG A 213 8.58 -9.40 -11.77
C ARG A 213 8.03 -8.47 -12.84
N GLY A 214 6.75 -8.05 -12.71
CA GLY A 214 6.09 -7.16 -13.67
C GLY A 214 6.75 -5.77 -13.78
N LEU A 215 7.42 -5.31 -12.70
CA LEU A 215 8.09 -4.01 -12.64
C LEU A 215 9.61 -4.07 -12.83
N SER A 216 10.19 -5.25 -13.03
CA SER A 216 11.65 -5.48 -13.07
C SER A 216 12.38 -4.76 -14.21
N GLN A 217 11.70 -4.41 -15.30
CA GLN A 217 12.25 -3.64 -16.42
C GLN A 217 12.15 -2.13 -16.20
N ASP A 218 11.28 -1.71 -15.26
CA ASP A 218 10.98 -0.29 -15.01
C ASP A 218 11.75 0.26 -13.82
N TYR A 219 11.99 -0.60 -12.82
CA TYR A 219 12.57 -0.24 -11.53
C TYR A 219 13.60 -1.27 -11.07
N LEU A 220 14.58 -0.82 -10.32
CA LEU A 220 15.49 -1.70 -9.59
C LEU A 220 14.77 -2.26 -8.36
N LEU A 221 14.66 -3.58 -8.26
CA LEU A 221 14.24 -4.24 -7.02
C LEU A 221 15.39 -4.12 -6.00
N VAL A 222 15.17 -3.35 -4.94
CA VAL A 222 16.17 -3.15 -3.87
C VAL A 222 16.08 -4.24 -2.82
N GLY A 223 14.88 -4.74 -2.56
CA GLY A 223 14.60 -5.77 -1.59
C GLY A 223 13.17 -5.73 -1.08
N GLU A 224 12.95 -6.35 0.07
CA GLU A 224 11.65 -6.38 0.72
C GLU A 224 11.80 -6.24 2.24
N ARG A 225 10.73 -5.81 2.90
CA ARG A 225 10.57 -5.91 4.35
C ARG A 225 9.28 -6.63 4.67
N LEU A 226 9.34 -7.60 5.56
CA LEU A 226 8.17 -8.36 5.99
C LEU A 226 7.56 -7.71 7.22
N TRP A 227 6.35 -7.18 7.07
CA TRP A 227 5.55 -6.73 8.20
C TRP A 227 4.81 -7.92 8.77
N CYS A 228 5.33 -8.48 9.87
CA CYS A 228 4.78 -9.64 10.56
C CYS A 228 3.67 -9.21 11.53
N GLN A 229 2.56 -9.97 11.51
CA GLN A 229 1.38 -9.77 12.35
C GLN A 229 1.23 -11.00 13.26
N ASP A 230 1.91 -10.99 14.39
CA ASP A 230 2.01 -12.08 15.35
C ASP A 230 0.78 -12.21 16.27
N ASP A 231 -0.11 -11.20 16.26
CA ASP A 231 -1.37 -11.14 17.01
C ASP A 231 -2.57 -11.75 16.26
N LYS A 232 -2.40 -12.18 15.02
CA LYS A 232 -3.48 -12.80 14.25
C LYS A 232 -3.79 -14.21 14.69
N THR A 233 -5.09 -14.51 14.76
CA THR A 233 -5.59 -15.86 15.07
C THR A 233 -5.19 -16.87 13.99
N LEU A 234 -4.67 -18.03 14.42
CA LEU A 234 -4.42 -19.17 13.55
C LEU A 234 -5.72 -19.92 13.26
N PHE A 235 -5.93 -20.27 11.99
CA PHE A 235 -7.05 -21.08 11.55
C PHE A 235 -6.56 -22.47 11.11
N PRO A 236 -7.32 -23.55 11.39
CA PRO A 236 -6.92 -24.93 11.10
C PRO A 236 -7.13 -25.28 9.62
N TYR A 237 -6.58 -24.47 8.72
CA TYR A 237 -6.66 -24.72 7.29
C TYR A 237 -5.94 -26.02 6.92
N GLY A 238 -6.64 -26.93 6.20
CA GLY A 238 -6.05 -28.18 5.70
C GLY A 238 -5.70 -29.19 6.79
N LEU A 239 -6.15 -28.99 8.03
CA LEU A 239 -5.80 -29.85 9.16
C LEU A 239 -6.02 -31.33 8.85
N GLY A 240 -4.96 -32.13 8.99
CA GLY A 240 -4.99 -33.57 8.74
C GLY A 240 -4.98 -33.99 7.26
N ASN A 241 -5.12 -33.07 6.29
CA ASN A 241 -5.23 -33.40 4.88
C ASN A 241 -4.16 -32.76 3.97
N ALA A 242 -3.83 -31.50 4.20
CA ALA A 242 -2.89 -30.76 3.35
C ALA A 242 -2.23 -29.63 4.10
N TYR A 243 -0.99 -29.28 3.72
CA TYR A 243 -0.34 -28.06 4.20
C TYR A 243 -1.01 -26.82 3.59
N VAL A 244 -1.60 -26.00 4.44
CA VAL A 244 -2.20 -24.71 4.08
C VAL A 244 -1.68 -23.66 5.05
N PRO A 245 -0.81 -22.74 4.61
CA PRO A 245 -0.24 -21.75 5.51
C PRO A 245 -1.27 -20.70 5.94
N ASN A 246 -1.16 -20.27 7.18
CA ASN A 246 -1.74 -19.02 7.64
C ASN A 246 -0.79 -17.87 7.27
N VAL A 247 -1.18 -17.00 6.35
CA VAL A 247 -0.33 -15.87 5.91
C VAL A 247 -0.51 -14.71 6.89
N HIS A 248 0.44 -14.54 7.79
CA HIS A 248 0.43 -13.53 8.85
C HIS A 248 1.48 -12.43 8.64
N HIS A 249 1.78 -12.12 7.39
CA HIS A 249 2.69 -11.02 7.05
C HIS A 249 2.25 -10.33 5.78
N HIS A 250 2.67 -9.07 5.64
CA HIS A 250 2.66 -8.33 4.39
C HIS A 250 4.09 -8.20 3.88
N VAL A 251 4.24 -8.20 2.59
CA VAL A 251 5.50 -7.90 1.91
C VAL A 251 5.48 -6.41 1.57
N CYS A 252 6.39 -5.64 2.15
CA CYS A 252 6.65 -4.28 1.76
C CYS A 252 7.77 -4.31 0.71
N LEU A 253 7.38 -4.38 -0.56
CA LEU A 253 8.28 -4.45 -1.70
C LEU A 253 8.96 -3.10 -1.91
N VAL A 254 10.29 -3.07 -1.95
CA VAL A 254 11.07 -1.84 -2.08
C VAL A 254 11.70 -1.76 -3.47
N LEU A 255 11.24 -0.80 -4.25
CA LEU A 255 11.72 -0.52 -5.60
C LEU A 255 12.41 0.85 -5.65
N ARG A 256 13.28 1.08 -6.64
CA ARG A 256 13.98 2.34 -6.85
C ARG A 256 14.01 2.71 -8.32
N LYS A 257 13.75 3.98 -8.64
CA LYS A 257 13.96 4.53 -9.97
C LYS A 257 15.46 4.70 -10.22
N GLY A 258 15.94 4.12 -11.31
CA GLY A 258 17.33 4.27 -11.78
C GLY A 258 17.62 5.66 -12.31
#